data_d65d827bd39497ec025daf8554f663da
#
_entry.id   d65d827bd39497ec025daf8554f663da
#
_cell.length_a   1.000
_cell.length_b   1.000
_cell.length_c   1.000
_cell.angle_alpha   90.00
_cell.angle_beta   90.00
_cell.angle_gamma   90.00
#
_symmetry.space_group_name_H-M   'P 1'
#
loop_
_entity.id
_entity.type
_entity.pdbx_description
1 polymer ?
#
loop_
_entity_poly.entity_id
_entity_poly.type
_entity_poly.pdbx_seq_one_letter_code
_entity_poly.pdbx_strand_id
1 'polypeptide(L)'
;MTGFTRISDAPIEVHGRINNPNVVAVLDSSLLKIVNVTDGLKEGGTLLINSDRSGKELTKELGVSNVHCYTVDATKISLDVFGSGKAFNTAMLGALLKAVPVVSKESLTNAMKERFSAELIDKNLQVLEKGMTEVKVD
;
A
#
# COMPACT_ATOMS: atom_id res chain seq x y z
N MET A 1 1.35 -12.51 7.77
CA MET A 1 1.29 -12.98 6.37
C MET A 1 2.10 -12.04 5.49
N THR A 2 2.86 -12.58 4.58
CA THR A 2 3.65 -11.81 3.61
C THR A 2 3.28 -12.25 2.20
N GLY A 3 3.02 -11.28 1.33
CA GLY A 3 2.75 -11.54 -0.07
C GLY A 3 3.78 -10.87 -0.97
N PHE A 4 4.03 -11.45 -2.12
CA PHE A 4 5.01 -10.94 -3.09
C PHE A 4 4.36 -10.80 -4.46
N THR A 5 4.61 -9.67 -5.12
CA THR A 5 4.12 -9.38 -6.46
C THR A 5 5.27 -8.83 -7.31
N ARG A 6 5.46 -9.39 -8.49
CA ARG A 6 6.44 -8.90 -9.48
C ARG A 6 5.71 -8.35 -10.69
N ILE A 7 6.15 -7.18 -11.13
CA ILE A 7 5.64 -6.54 -12.35
C ILE A 7 6.84 -6.21 -13.23
N SER A 8 6.82 -6.64 -14.48
CA SER A 8 7.93 -6.44 -15.41
C SER A 8 7.45 -6.30 -16.85
N ASP A 9 8.20 -5.54 -17.64
CA ASP A 9 7.98 -5.41 -19.09
C ASP A 9 8.54 -6.62 -19.86
N ALA A 10 9.39 -7.41 -19.19
CA ALA A 10 9.99 -8.62 -19.75
C ALA A 10 9.38 -9.86 -19.10
N PRO A 11 9.49 -11.06 -19.72
CA PRO A 11 9.03 -12.28 -19.09
C PRO A 11 9.64 -12.50 -17.71
N ILE A 12 8.81 -12.90 -16.75
CA ILE A 12 9.24 -13.17 -15.39
C ILE A 12 9.63 -14.64 -15.29
N GLU A 13 10.91 -14.92 -15.03
CA GLU A 13 11.43 -16.29 -14.93
C GLU A 13 11.53 -16.76 -13.48
N VAL A 14 11.66 -15.85 -12.52
CA VAL A 14 11.78 -16.17 -11.10
C VAL A 14 10.42 -16.01 -10.43
N HIS A 15 9.87 -17.11 -9.93
CA HIS A 15 8.57 -17.15 -9.26
C HIS A 15 8.75 -17.55 -7.81
N GLY A 16 9.11 -16.63 -6.96
CA GLY A 16 9.33 -16.96 -5.57
C GLY A 16 9.44 -15.71 -4.73
N ARG A 17 10.01 -15.90 -3.55
CA ARG A 17 10.20 -14.81 -2.61
C ARG A 17 11.02 -13.68 -3.21
N ILE A 18 10.61 -12.46 -2.91
CA ILE A 18 11.36 -11.26 -3.28
C ILE A 18 12.27 -10.86 -2.11
N ASN A 19 13.58 -10.96 -2.30
CA ASN A 19 14.55 -10.63 -1.26
C ASN A 19 14.99 -9.16 -1.27
N ASN A 20 14.91 -8.52 -2.44
CA ASN A 20 15.31 -7.11 -2.61
C ASN A 20 14.17 -6.33 -3.28
N PRO A 21 13.09 -6.05 -2.54
CA PRO A 21 11.93 -5.36 -3.12
C PRO A 21 12.25 -3.91 -3.49
N ASN A 22 11.54 -3.42 -4.50
CA ASN A 22 11.51 -1.99 -4.83
C ASN A 22 10.49 -1.25 -3.98
N VAL A 23 9.44 -1.95 -3.55
CA VAL A 23 8.32 -1.38 -2.81
C VAL A 23 7.95 -2.35 -1.68
N VAL A 24 7.74 -1.81 -0.51
CA VAL A 24 7.20 -2.55 0.64
C VAL A 24 5.95 -1.82 1.12
N ALA A 25 4.85 -2.54 1.24
CA ALA A 25 3.61 -2.01 1.81
C ALA A 25 3.31 -2.73 3.12
N VAL A 26 3.17 -1.97 4.19
CA VAL A 26 2.89 -2.47 5.53
C VAL A 26 1.43 -2.19 5.88
N LEU A 27 0.63 -3.25 5.87
CA LEU A 27 -0.82 -3.14 6.10
C LEU A 27 -1.17 -2.97 7.59
N ASP A 28 -0.32 -3.46 8.47
CA ASP A 28 -0.50 -3.38 9.93
C ASP A 28 0.77 -2.80 10.56
N SER A 29 0.67 -1.60 11.10
CA SER A 29 1.81 -0.89 11.69
C SER A 29 2.37 -1.56 12.96
N SER A 30 1.63 -2.47 13.58
CA SER A 30 2.16 -3.24 14.71
C SER A 30 3.33 -4.13 14.31
N LEU A 31 3.43 -4.50 13.03
CA LEU A 31 4.53 -5.30 12.50
C LEU A 31 5.86 -4.56 12.52
N LEU A 32 5.87 -3.24 12.56
CA LEU A 32 7.10 -2.44 12.57
C LEU A 32 8.00 -2.75 13.76
N LYS A 33 7.42 -3.20 14.85
CA LYS A 33 8.15 -3.55 16.08
C LYS A 33 8.55 -5.02 16.16
N ILE A 34 7.97 -5.86 15.34
CA ILE A 34 8.13 -7.31 15.42
C ILE A 34 9.01 -7.84 14.30
N VAL A 35 8.88 -7.25 13.10
CA VAL A 35 9.54 -7.73 11.88
C VAL A 35 10.34 -6.57 11.28
N ASN A 36 11.52 -6.88 10.71
CA ASN A 36 12.26 -5.90 9.94
C ASN A 36 11.62 -5.77 8.56
N VAL A 37 10.62 -4.89 8.45
CA VAL A 37 9.83 -4.70 7.22
C VAL A 37 10.64 -4.10 6.08
N THR A 38 11.77 -3.45 6.38
CA THR A 38 12.63 -2.80 5.38
C THR A 38 13.80 -3.68 4.94
N ASP A 39 13.87 -4.92 5.43
CA ASP A 39 14.96 -5.84 5.06
C ASP A 39 14.99 -6.06 3.55
N GLY A 40 16.14 -5.80 2.96
CA GLY A 40 16.34 -5.94 1.52
C GLY A 40 15.72 -4.84 0.65
N LEU A 41 14.99 -3.88 1.22
CA LEU A 41 14.42 -2.77 0.46
C LEU A 41 15.55 -1.99 -0.22
N LYS A 42 15.44 -1.83 -1.53
CA LYS A 42 16.45 -1.16 -2.34
C LYS A 42 16.58 0.31 -1.98
N GLU A 43 17.80 0.83 -2.07
CA GLU A 43 18.06 2.26 -1.93
C GLU A 43 17.22 3.03 -2.97
N GLY A 44 16.56 4.10 -2.56
CA GLY A 44 15.62 4.81 -3.41
C GLY A 44 14.26 4.14 -3.54
N GLY A 45 14.06 3.02 -2.84
CA GLY A 45 12.79 2.29 -2.85
C GLY A 45 11.66 3.01 -2.12
N THR A 46 10.48 2.46 -2.20
CA THR A 46 9.26 3.03 -1.63
C THR A 46 8.76 2.19 -0.47
N LEU A 47 8.45 2.85 0.63
CA LEU A 47 7.83 2.25 1.80
C LEU A 47 6.47 2.91 2.01
N LEU A 48 5.41 2.12 2.02
CA LEU A 48 4.05 2.60 2.28
C LEU A 48 3.54 1.94 3.55
N ILE A 49 3.06 2.74 4.50
CA ILE A 49 2.63 2.23 5.81
C ILE A 49 1.22 2.71 6.12
N ASN A 50 0.38 1.80 6.58
CA ASN A 50 -0.93 2.13 7.16
C ASN A 50 -0.70 2.71 8.56
N SER A 51 -0.68 4.03 8.67
CA SER A 51 -0.43 4.72 9.93
C SER A 51 -0.96 6.14 9.88
N ASP A 52 -1.32 6.67 11.04
CA ASP A 52 -1.68 8.08 11.23
C ASP A 52 -0.45 8.96 11.53
N ARG A 53 0.72 8.33 11.71
CA ARG A 53 1.99 9.02 11.99
C ARG A 53 2.66 9.49 10.70
N SER A 54 3.53 10.48 10.80
CA SER A 54 4.28 10.95 9.63
C SER A 54 5.35 9.95 9.19
N GLY A 55 5.68 9.96 7.90
CA GLY A 55 6.75 9.14 7.36
C GLY A 55 8.11 9.46 7.99
N LYS A 56 8.35 10.72 8.34
CA LYS A 56 9.59 11.13 9.03
C LYS A 56 9.76 10.46 10.38
N GLU A 57 8.69 10.43 11.17
CA GLU A 57 8.71 9.75 12.47
C GLU A 57 8.99 8.25 12.30
N LEU A 58 8.32 7.63 11.34
CA LEU A 58 8.43 6.19 11.11
C LEU A 58 9.81 5.80 10.57
N THR A 59 10.36 6.54 9.62
CA THR A 59 11.71 6.26 9.10
C THR A 59 12.79 6.47 10.14
N LYS A 60 12.63 7.48 10.99
CA LYS A 60 13.55 7.71 12.10
C LYS A 60 13.51 6.56 13.09
N GLU A 61 12.32 6.09 13.45
CA GLU A 61 12.14 4.97 14.35
C GLU A 61 12.70 3.68 13.77
N LEU A 62 12.53 3.45 12.47
CA LEU A 62 13.04 2.27 11.77
C LEU A 62 14.54 2.35 11.48
N GLY A 63 15.13 3.53 11.59
CA GLY A 63 16.56 3.70 11.30
C GLY A 63 16.91 3.59 9.83
N VAL A 64 15.98 3.91 8.93
CA VAL A 64 16.21 3.83 7.49
C VAL A 64 16.34 5.22 6.87
N SER A 65 17.12 5.30 5.80
CA SER A 65 17.32 6.49 5.00
C SER A 65 17.29 6.13 3.52
N ASN A 66 17.24 7.14 2.65
CA ASN A 66 17.22 6.94 1.21
C ASN A 66 16.04 6.10 0.71
N VAL A 67 14.88 6.21 1.38
CA VAL A 67 13.62 5.60 0.95
C VAL A 67 12.54 6.67 0.87
N HIS A 68 11.60 6.48 -0.03
CA HIS A 68 10.40 7.34 -0.12
C HIS A 68 9.34 6.75 0.78
N CYS A 69 9.05 7.38 1.91
CA CYS A 69 8.07 6.88 2.86
C CYS A 69 6.72 7.57 2.67
N TYR A 70 5.73 6.78 2.33
CA TYR A 70 4.34 7.22 2.21
C TYR A 70 3.53 6.64 3.37
N THR A 71 2.62 7.44 3.91
CA THR A 71 1.72 7.02 4.96
C THR A 71 0.28 7.36 4.59
N VAL A 72 -0.63 6.51 5.01
CA VAL A 72 -2.07 6.72 4.86
C VAL A 72 -2.77 6.05 6.03
N ASP A 73 -3.75 6.73 6.62
CA ASP A 73 -4.58 6.12 7.65
C ASP A 73 -5.72 5.33 6.99
N ALA A 74 -5.36 4.19 6.44
CA ALA A 74 -6.27 3.33 5.68
C ALA A 74 -7.40 2.78 6.54
N THR A 75 -7.12 2.49 7.79
CA THR A 75 -8.13 1.99 8.73
C THR A 75 -9.20 3.05 8.98
N LYS A 76 -8.80 4.32 9.19
CA LYS A 76 -9.74 5.42 9.36
C LYS A 76 -10.60 5.64 8.11
N ILE A 77 -9.99 5.58 6.93
CA ILE A 77 -10.73 5.70 5.66
C ILE A 77 -11.81 4.62 5.57
N SER A 78 -11.47 3.39 5.89
CA SER A 78 -12.43 2.28 5.89
C SER A 78 -13.55 2.49 6.89
N LEU A 79 -13.22 2.95 8.10
CA LEU A 79 -14.22 3.26 9.13
C LEU A 79 -15.17 4.35 8.69
N ASP A 80 -14.66 5.41 8.04
CA ASP A 80 -15.48 6.54 7.59
C ASP A 80 -16.46 6.14 6.49
N VAL A 81 -16.10 5.24 5.61
CA VAL A 81 -16.95 4.82 4.47
C VAL A 81 -17.85 3.64 4.80
N PHE A 82 -17.32 2.63 5.48
CA PHE A 82 -18.02 1.37 5.75
C PHE A 82 -18.52 1.21 7.19
N GLY A 83 -18.08 2.05 8.11
CA GLY A 83 -18.32 1.90 9.52
C GLY A 83 -17.53 0.76 10.17
N SER A 84 -16.60 0.16 9.45
CA SER A 84 -15.71 -0.91 9.93
C SER A 84 -14.37 -0.87 9.21
N GLY A 85 -13.37 -1.55 9.75
CA GLY A 85 -12.03 -1.61 9.15
C GLY A 85 -11.89 -2.57 7.98
N LYS A 86 -12.95 -3.21 7.53
CA LYS A 86 -12.88 -4.32 6.55
C LYS A 86 -12.33 -3.96 5.16
N ALA A 87 -12.34 -2.69 4.79
CA ALA A 87 -11.87 -2.24 3.48
C ALA A 87 -10.55 -1.47 3.56
N PHE A 88 -9.78 -1.60 4.64
CA PHE A 88 -8.49 -0.90 4.77
C PHE A 88 -7.50 -1.29 3.66
N ASN A 89 -7.55 -2.52 3.19
CA ASN A 89 -6.71 -2.99 2.09
C ASN A 89 -7.00 -2.24 0.78
N THR A 90 -8.24 -1.88 0.51
CA THR A 90 -8.61 -1.08 -0.67
C THR A 90 -8.05 0.34 -0.56
N ALA A 91 -8.07 0.94 0.64
CA ALA A 91 -7.45 2.24 0.87
C ALA A 91 -5.94 2.18 0.66
N MET A 92 -5.30 1.12 1.15
CA MET A 92 -3.87 0.89 0.91
C MET A 92 -3.55 0.74 -0.57
N LEU A 93 -4.41 0.06 -1.31
CA LEU A 93 -4.25 -0.11 -2.75
C LEU A 93 -4.33 1.23 -3.48
N GLY A 94 -5.25 2.11 -3.08
CA GLY A 94 -5.35 3.47 -3.61
C GLY A 94 -4.08 4.28 -3.33
N ALA A 95 -3.61 4.24 -2.09
CA ALA A 95 -2.36 4.90 -1.71
C ALA A 95 -1.16 4.36 -2.48
N LEU A 96 -1.09 3.05 -2.67
CA LEU A 96 -0.03 2.40 -3.44
C LEU A 96 -0.06 2.84 -4.90
N LEU A 97 -1.23 2.91 -5.51
CA LEU A 97 -1.38 3.38 -6.88
C LEU A 97 -0.87 4.80 -7.06
N LYS A 98 -1.12 5.67 -6.09
CA LYS A 98 -0.63 7.05 -6.11
C LYS A 98 0.88 7.12 -5.91
N ALA A 99 1.42 6.33 -4.99
CA ALA A 99 2.85 6.32 -4.67
C ALA A 99 3.68 5.68 -5.79
N VAL A 100 3.17 4.59 -6.38
CA VAL A 100 3.87 3.80 -7.40
C VAL A 100 2.89 3.49 -8.52
N PRO A 101 2.76 4.37 -9.53
CA PRO A 101 1.75 4.25 -10.58
C PRO A 101 2.14 3.22 -11.65
N VAL A 102 2.27 1.94 -11.27
CA VAL A 102 2.65 0.85 -12.17
C VAL A 102 1.47 0.29 -12.97
N VAL A 103 0.23 0.58 -12.56
CA VAL A 103 -0.98 0.26 -13.30
C VAL A 103 -1.86 1.50 -13.38
N SER A 104 -2.76 1.55 -14.36
CA SER A 104 -3.67 2.69 -14.48
C SER A 104 -4.82 2.58 -13.48
N LYS A 105 -5.35 3.71 -13.06
CA LYS A 105 -6.56 3.77 -12.22
C LYS A 105 -7.73 3.08 -12.93
N GLU A 106 -7.84 3.25 -14.24
CA GLU A 106 -8.88 2.62 -15.05
C GLU A 106 -8.79 1.09 -14.99
N SER A 107 -7.60 0.52 -15.20
CA SER A 107 -7.39 -0.92 -15.12
C SER A 107 -7.73 -1.47 -13.75
N LEU A 108 -7.32 -0.78 -12.70
CA LEU A 108 -7.62 -1.19 -11.33
C LEU A 108 -9.12 -1.11 -11.03
N THR A 109 -9.78 -0.03 -11.46
CA THR A 109 -11.23 0.14 -11.31
C THR A 109 -11.99 -0.99 -12.01
N ASN A 110 -11.59 -1.34 -13.23
CA ASN A 110 -12.21 -2.43 -13.98
C ASN A 110 -12.03 -3.78 -13.28
N ALA A 111 -10.86 -4.06 -12.74
CA ALA A 111 -10.60 -5.28 -11.97
C ALA A 111 -11.47 -5.33 -10.72
N MET A 112 -11.64 -4.21 -10.03
CA MET A 112 -12.49 -4.13 -8.85
C MET A 112 -13.96 -4.37 -9.19
N LYS A 113 -14.44 -3.87 -10.32
CA LYS A 113 -15.82 -4.10 -10.78
C LYS A 113 -16.11 -5.58 -11.03
N GLU A 114 -15.10 -6.35 -11.42
CA GLU A 114 -15.24 -7.79 -11.61
C GLU A 114 -15.25 -8.55 -10.29
N ARG A 115 -14.58 -8.04 -9.25
CA ARG A 115 -14.41 -8.72 -7.97
C ARG A 115 -15.48 -8.40 -6.94
N PHE A 116 -15.97 -7.18 -6.93
CA PHE A 116 -16.94 -6.72 -5.94
C PHE A 116 -18.36 -6.77 -6.48
N SER A 117 -19.32 -7.08 -5.59
CA SER A 117 -20.74 -7.04 -5.93
C SER A 117 -21.20 -5.61 -6.24
N ALA A 118 -22.34 -5.48 -6.91
CA ALA A 118 -22.92 -4.18 -7.23
C ALA A 118 -23.19 -3.33 -5.97
N GLU A 119 -23.44 -3.97 -4.82
CA GLU A 119 -23.67 -3.26 -3.56
C GLU A 119 -22.39 -2.70 -2.96
N LEU A 120 -21.27 -3.37 -3.16
CA LEU A 120 -20.00 -3.03 -2.52
C LEU A 120 -19.09 -2.19 -3.39
N ILE A 121 -19.28 -2.20 -4.71
CA ILE A 121 -18.32 -1.57 -5.63
C ILE A 121 -18.23 -0.06 -5.43
N ASP A 122 -19.36 0.64 -5.27
CA ASP A 122 -19.36 2.09 -5.13
C ASP A 122 -18.60 2.55 -3.89
N LYS A 123 -18.84 1.89 -2.75
CA LYS A 123 -18.13 2.21 -1.51
C LYS A 123 -16.64 1.87 -1.60
N ASN A 124 -16.29 0.75 -2.23
CA ASN A 124 -14.89 0.39 -2.43
C ASN A 124 -14.18 1.38 -3.35
N LEU A 125 -14.84 1.90 -4.38
CA LEU A 125 -14.27 2.95 -5.23
C LEU A 125 -14.06 4.25 -4.45
N GLN A 126 -14.95 4.60 -3.52
CA GLN A 126 -14.76 5.74 -2.63
C GLN A 126 -13.55 5.56 -1.73
N VAL A 127 -13.38 4.36 -1.17
CA VAL A 127 -12.21 4.02 -0.34
C VAL A 127 -10.92 4.12 -1.15
N LEU A 128 -10.92 3.58 -2.36
CA LEU A 128 -9.78 3.67 -3.28
C LEU A 128 -9.38 5.13 -3.52
N GLU A 129 -10.36 5.97 -3.88
CA GLU A 129 -10.15 7.39 -4.18
C GLU A 129 -9.61 8.13 -2.96
N LYS A 130 -10.15 7.88 -1.78
CA LYS A 130 -9.66 8.47 -0.53
C LYS A 130 -8.22 8.05 -0.24
N GLY A 131 -7.88 6.79 -0.46
CA GLY A 131 -6.50 6.31 -0.31
C GLY A 131 -5.55 7.07 -1.23
N MET A 132 -5.95 7.32 -2.46
CA MET A 132 -5.15 8.08 -3.42
C MET A 132 -4.96 9.55 -3.01
N THR A 133 -6.00 10.18 -2.47
CA THR A 133 -5.98 11.61 -2.15
C THR A 133 -5.40 11.91 -0.77
N GLU A 134 -5.52 10.98 0.18
CA GLU A 134 -5.10 11.20 1.57
C GLU A 134 -3.70 10.64 1.89
N VAL A 135 -3.08 9.91 0.98
CA VAL A 135 -1.70 9.44 1.16
C VAL A 135 -0.74 10.63 1.26
N LYS A 136 0.19 10.55 2.20
CA LYS A 136 1.19 11.58 2.46
C LYS A 136 2.58 11.06 2.17
N VAL A 137 3.46 11.92 1.69
CA VAL A 137 4.86 11.61 1.44
C VAL A 137 5.75 12.53 2.28
N ASP A 138 6.81 11.97 2.82
CA ASP A 138 7.84 12.71 3.56
C ASP A 138 9.23 12.44 3.01
#